data_6826cc038816854a78509b48466aea51
#
_entry.id   6826cc038816854a78509b48466aea51
#
_cell.length_a   1.000
_cell.length_b   1.000
_cell.length_c   1.000
_cell.angle_alpha   90.00
_cell.angle_beta   90.00
_cell.angle_gamma   90.00
#
_symmetry.space_group_name_H-M   'P 1'
#
loop_
_entity.id
_entity.type
_entity.pdbx_description
1 polymer ?
#
loop_
_entity_poly.entity_id
_entity_poly.type
_entity_poly.pdbx_seq_one_letter_code
_entity_poly.pdbx_strand_id
1 'polypeptide(L)'
;VKHLSLSPLIVGIVLGMLYANSLRNHLPETWVPGIQFCTKQVLRTGIVLYGFKLTFQSVIDIGGSALALDLIVVTLTILLGAGLGRLLKMDRDTALLTSIGSSICGAAAVLGAEPVVKSKPYKAAVAVSTVVIFGTLSMFLYPALHRAGILDLTPEQMGLFTGATLHEVAHVVGAGNAMGQAISDPAIIVKMIRVMMLAPVLVVLSIVPVSYTH
;
A
#
# COMPACT_ATOMS: atom_id res chain seq x y z
N VAL A 1 26.03 -11.98 -20.12
CA VAL A 1 25.85 -10.84 -19.22
C VAL A 1 24.35 -10.55 -19.15
N LYS A 2 23.66 -11.06 -18.11
CA LYS A 2 22.24 -10.74 -17.88
C LYS A 2 22.20 -9.26 -17.51
N HIS A 3 21.66 -8.43 -18.39
CA HIS A 3 21.37 -7.03 -18.10
C HIS A 3 20.45 -6.97 -16.87
N LEU A 4 20.89 -6.27 -15.84
CA LEU A 4 20.06 -5.88 -14.71
C LEU A 4 19.00 -4.90 -15.26
N SER A 5 17.87 -5.41 -15.71
CA SER A 5 16.73 -4.58 -16.12
C SER A 5 16.10 -4.00 -14.86
N LEU A 6 16.70 -2.92 -14.34
CA LEU A 6 16.11 -2.16 -13.25
C LEU A 6 14.86 -1.47 -13.80
N SER A 7 13.72 -1.73 -13.17
CA SER A 7 12.48 -1.03 -13.50
C SER A 7 12.69 0.48 -13.39
N PRO A 8 12.33 1.27 -14.42
CA PRO A 8 12.44 2.74 -14.37
C PRO A 8 11.74 3.34 -13.15
N LEU A 9 10.70 2.69 -12.67
CA LEU A 9 9.92 3.09 -11.50
C LEU A 9 10.72 2.94 -10.20
N ILE A 10 11.44 1.83 -10.04
CA ILE A 10 12.35 1.61 -8.91
C ILE A 10 13.48 2.63 -8.92
N VAL A 11 14.08 2.87 -10.09
CA VAL A 11 15.13 3.90 -10.23
C VAL A 11 14.59 5.28 -9.84
N GLY A 12 13.39 5.65 -10.30
CA GLY A 12 12.74 6.91 -9.95
C GLY A 12 12.49 7.06 -8.45
N ILE A 13 12.05 5.99 -7.79
CA ILE A 13 11.81 6.00 -6.34
C ILE A 13 13.13 6.14 -5.57
N VAL A 14 14.18 5.40 -5.94
CA VAL A 14 15.51 5.51 -5.29
C VAL A 14 16.08 6.91 -5.47
N LEU A 15 16.04 7.46 -6.68
CA LEU A 15 16.50 8.82 -6.95
C LEU A 15 15.69 9.85 -6.16
N GLY A 16 14.36 9.68 -6.08
CA GLY A 16 13.48 10.54 -5.29
C GLY A 16 13.80 10.49 -3.80
N MET A 17 14.07 9.31 -3.25
CA MET A 17 14.48 9.15 -1.85
C MET A 17 15.84 9.79 -1.58
N LEU A 18 16.83 9.56 -2.44
CA LEU A 18 18.15 10.19 -2.32
C LEU A 18 18.04 11.71 -2.38
N TYR A 19 17.28 12.22 -3.36
CA TYR A 19 17.04 13.65 -3.51
C TYR A 19 16.34 14.25 -2.28
N ALA A 20 15.27 13.64 -1.80
CA ALA A 20 14.52 14.11 -0.63
C ALA A 20 15.35 14.11 0.66
N ASN A 21 16.26 13.12 0.85
CA ASN A 21 17.07 13.03 2.05
C ASN A 21 18.36 13.87 1.98
N SER A 22 18.93 14.07 0.79
CA SER A 22 20.19 14.80 0.63
C SER A 22 19.99 16.28 0.36
N LEU A 23 18.96 16.67 -0.39
CA LEU A 23 18.76 18.03 -0.90
C LEU A 23 17.55 18.75 -0.32
N ARG A 24 16.81 18.12 0.59
CA ARG A 24 15.59 18.71 1.17
C ARG A 24 15.81 20.09 1.76
N ASN A 25 16.94 20.32 2.42
CA ASN A 25 17.29 21.60 3.06
C ASN A 25 17.74 22.68 2.06
N HIS A 26 17.96 22.30 0.79
CA HIS A 26 18.40 23.20 -0.29
C HIS A 26 17.31 23.47 -1.33
N LEU A 27 16.13 22.85 -1.16
CA LEU A 27 14.99 23.08 -2.06
C LEU A 27 14.38 24.45 -1.81
N PRO A 28 14.25 25.29 -2.86
CA PRO A 28 13.47 26.52 -2.75
C PRO A 28 12.04 26.22 -2.33
N GLU A 29 11.51 26.94 -1.36
CA GLU A 29 10.12 26.78 -0.89
C GLU A 29 9.09 26.89 -2.03
N THR A 30 9.45 27.60 -3.09
CA THR A 30 8.64 27.75 -4.30
C THR A 30 8.38 26.44 -5.05
N TRP A 31 9.17 25.39 -4.84
CA TRP A 31 8.98 24.07 -5.46
C TRP A 31 8.00 23.17 -4.71
N VAL A 32 7.79 23.44 -3.44
CA VAL A 32 6.92 22.61 -2.58
C VAL A 32 5.50 22.45 -3.13
N PRO A 33 4.82 23.52 -3.63
CA PRO A 33 3.49 23.38 -4.22
C PRO A 33 3.47 22.49 -5.46
N GLY A 34 4.51 22.57 -6.31
CA GLY A 34 4.66 21.74 -7.50
C GLY A 34 4.86 20.27 -7.15
N ILE A 35 5.69 19.96 -6.15
CA ILE A 35 5.90 18.59 -5.65
C ILE A 35 4.59 18.05 -5.08
N GLN A 36 3.86 18.83 -4.30
CA GLN A 36 2.55 18.44 -3.75
C GLN A 36 1.51 18.21 -4.86
N PHE A 37 1.51 19.02 -5.90
CA PHE A 37 0.65 18.81 -7.07
C PHE A 37 0.97 17.47 -7.76
N CYS A 38 2.24 17.18 -8.01
CA CYS A 38 2.68 15.91 -8.59
C CYS A 38 2.29 14.71 -7.72
N THR A 39 2.52 14.76 -6.42
CA THR A 39 2.22 13.66 -5.51
C THR A 39 0.73 13.44 -5.28
N LYS A 40 -0.11 14.46 -5.43
CA LYS A 40 -1.56 14.35 -5.23
C LYS A 40 -2.32 14.20 -6.56
N GLN A 41 -2.15 15.15 -7.48
CA GLN A 41 -2.97 15.18 -8.69
C GLN A 41 -2.43 14.28 -9.79
N VAL A 42 -1.14 14.40 -10.12
CA VAL A 42 -0.54 13.60 -11.21
C VAL A 42 -0.58 12.11 -10.85
N LEU A 43 -0.25 11.75 -9.61
CA LEU A 43 -0.34 10.36 -9.14
C LEU A 43 -1.78 9.82 -9.23
N ARG A 44 -2.77 10.57 -8.76
CA ARG A 44 -4.19 10.16 -8.84
C ARG A 44 -4.64 9.98 -10.29
N THR A 45 -4.31 10.93 -11.15
CA THR A 45 -4.62 10.86 -12.59
C THR A 45 -3.95 9.63 -13.22
N GLY A 46 -2.69 9.36 -12.89
CA GLY A 46 -1.98 8.16 -13.34
C GLY A 46 -2.67 6.87 -12.92
N ILE A 47 -3.14 6.79 -11.68
CA ILE A 47 -3.88 5.63 -11.16
C ILE A 47 -5.22 5.45 -11.89
N VAL A 48 -5.96 6.55 -12.13
CA VAL A 48 -7.22 6.51 -12.86
C VAL A 48 -7.00 6.05 -14.31
N LEU A 49 -6.02 6.61 -15.00
CA LEU A 49 -5.67 6.21 -16.38
C LEU A 49 -5.21 4.74 -16.45
N TYR A 50 -4.48 4.28 -15.43
CA TYR A 50 -4.11 2.87 -15.35
C TYR A 50 -5.33 1.96 -15.14
N GLY A 51 -6.32 2.42 -14.37
CA GLY A 51 -7.59 1.71 -14.19
C GLY A 51 -8.34 1.47 -15.51
N PHE A 52 -8.28 2.42 -16.45
CA PHE A 52 -8.86 2.24 -17.79
C PHE A 52 -8.13 1.19 -18.65
N LYS A 53 -6.86 0.91 -18.36
CA LYS A 53 -6.11 -0.15 -19.04
C LYS A 53 -6.59 -1.55 -18.62
N LEU A 54 -7.17 -1.67 -17.44
CA LEU A 54 -7.70 -2.92 -16.94
C LEU A 54 -9.06 -3.19 -17.60
N THR A 55 -9.17 -4.29 -18.32
CA THR A 55 -10.43 -4.70 -18.95
C THR A 55 -11.40 -5.16 -17.86
N PHE A 56 -12.67 -4.78 -17.98
CA PHE A 56 -13.73 -5.19 -17.05
C PHE A 56 -13.80 -6.72 -16.92
N GLN A 57 -13.52 -7.42 -18.02
CA GLN A 57 -13.42 -8.88 -18.07
C GLN A 57 -12.30 -9.40 -17.17
N SER A 58 -11.11 -8.79 -17.19
CA SER A 58 -9.99 -9.19 -16.33
C SER A 58 -10.30 -9.05 -14.85
N VAL A 59 -11.13 -8.06 -14.50
CA VAL A 59 -11.61 -7.89 -13.12
C VAL A 59 -12.61 -8.97 -12.73
N ILE A 60 -13.48 -9.39 -13.66
CA ILE A 60 -14.46 -10.47 -13.42
C ILE A 60 -13.74 -11.81 -13.29
N ASP A 61 -12.78 -12.11 -14.16
CA ASP A 61 -12.06 -13.39 -14.21
C ASP A 61 -11.23 -13.64 -12.95
N ILE A 62 -10.59 -12.59 -12.40
CA ILE A 62 -9.79 -12.66 -11.16
C ILE A 62 -10.65 -12.33 -9.94
N GLY A 63 -11.75 -11.59 -10.12
CA GLY A 63 -12.48 -10.87 -9.09
C GLY A 63 -13.02 -11.71 -7.93
N GLY A 64 -13.54 -12.91 -8.19
CA GLY A 64 -14.16 -13.72 -7.13
C GLY A 64 -13.16 -14.23 -6.09
N SER A 65 -12.07 -14.80 -6.55
CA SER A 65 -10.99 -15.30 -5.68
C SER A 65 -10.21 -14.16 -5.02
N ALA A 66 -9.94 -13.09 -5.77
CA ALA A 66 -9.26 -11.91 -5.23
C ALA A 66 -10.10 -11.20 -4.17
N LEU A 67 -11.41 -11.05 -4.38
CA LEU A 67 -12.31 -10.45 -3.39
C LEU A 67 -12.35 -11.26 -2.09
N ALA A 68 -12.48 -12.59 -2.19
CA ALA A 68 -12.46 -13.48 -1.02
C ALA A 68 -11.11 -13.42 -0.30
N LEU A 69 -10.00 -13.46 -1.04
CA LEU A 69 -8.65 -13.32 -0.50
C LEU A 69 -8.48 -11.99 0.23
N ASP A 70 -8.86 -10.88 -0.41
CA ASP A 70 -8.71 -9.56 0.16
C ASP A 70 -9.59 -9.37 1.41
N LEU A 71 -10.81 -9.89 1.43
CA LEU A 71 -11.68 -9.85 2.60
C LEU A 71 -11.02 -10.57 3.79
N ILE A 72 -10.47 -11.75 3.55
CA ILE A 72 -9.77 -12.54 4.57
C ILE A 72 -8.52 -11.79 5.05
N VAL A 73 -7.67 -11.32 4.12
CA VAL A 73 -6.42 -10.63 4.46
C VAL A 73 -6.68 -9.33 5.21
N VAL A 74 -7.65 -8.51 4.76
CA VAL A 74 -8.01 -7.25 5.44
C VAL A 74 -8.51 -7.54 6.86
N THR A 75 -9.44 -8.48 7.01
CA THR A 75 -10.02 -8.81 8.31
C THR A 75 -8.96 -9.38 9.26
N LEU A 76 -8.18 -10.37 8.81
CA LEU A 76 -7.13 -10.97 9.63
C LEU A 76 -6.05 -9.95 10.00
N THR A 77 -5.63 -9.09 9.07
CA THR A 77 -4.58 -8.09 9.35
C THR A 77 -5.06 -7.07 10.39
N ILE A 78 -6.32 -6.61 10.31
CA ILE A 78 -6.86 -5.69 11.33
C ILE A 78 -6.95 -6.39 12.69
N LEU A 79 -7.49 -7.60 12.75
CA LEU A 79 -7.66 -8.34 14.00
C LEU A 79 -6.32 -8.70 14.63
N LEU A 80 -5.40 -9.27 13.84
CA LEU A 80 -4.07 -9.66 14.32
C LEU A 80 -3.25 -8.43 14.70
N GLY A 81 -3.28 -7.36 13.91
CA GLY A 81 -2.56 -6.13 14.21
C GLY A 81 -3.06 -5.44 15.48
N ALA A 82 -4.40 -5.37 15.66
CA ALA A 82 -4.98 -4.85 16.90
C ALA A 82 -4.68 -5.76 18.10
N GLY A 83 -4.68 -7.07 17.90
CA GLY A 83 -4.33 -8.07 18.93
C GLY A 83 -2.86 -7.98 19.34
N LEU A 84 -1.94 -7.95 18.38
CA LEU A 84 -0.51 -7.77 18.61
C LEU A 84 -0.20 -6.41 19.26
N GLY A 85 -0.88 -5.34 18.83
CA GLY A 85 -0.75 -4.04 19.46
C GLY A 85 -1.09 -4.06 20.94
N ARG A 86 -2.17 -4.77 21.33
CA ARG A 86 -2.52 -4.99 22.74
C ARG A 86 -1.46 -5.79 23.49
N LEU A 87 -0.99 -6.87 22.88
CA LEU A 87 0.04 -7.74 23.48
C LEU A 87 1.34 -6.98 23.73
N LEU A 88 1.72 -6.13 22.79
CA LEU A 88 2.91 -5.27 22.86
C LEU A 88 2.69 -3.99 23.70
N LYS A 89 1.51 -3.83 24.31
CA LYS A 89 1.13 -2.65 25.09
C LYS A 89 1.26 -1.34 24.32
N MET A 90 1.03 -1.39 23.01
CA MET A 90 0.99 -0.20 22.16
C MET A 90 -0.26 0.63 22.47
N ASP A 91 -0.16 1.94 22.21
CA ASP A 91 -1.35 2.78 22.20
C ASP A 91 -2.39 2.26 21.20
N ARG A 92 -3.64 2.19 21.65
CA ARG A 92 -4.74 1.56 20.90
C ARG A 92 -4.97 2.20 19.53
N ASP A 93 -4.99 3.54 19.48
CA ASP A 93 -5.26 4.25 18.23
C ASP A 93 -4.12 4.04 17.24
N THR A 94 -2.87 4.10 17.70
CA THR A 94 -1.68 3.83 16.88
C THR A 94 -1.70 2.40 16.33
N ALA A 95 -2.02 1.41 17.17
CA ALA A 95 -2.11 0.02 16.76
C ALA A 95 -3.24 -0.17 15.73
N LEU A 96 -4.41 0.42 15.96
CA LEU A 96 -5.55 0.33 15.05
C LEU A 96 -5.26 1.01 13.71
N LEU A 97 -4.75 2.24 13.73
CA LEU A 97 -4.40 2.99 12.51
C LEU A 97 -3.33 2.27 11.69
N THR A 98 -2.29 1.73 12.34
CA THR A 98 -1.25 0.94 11.67
C THR A 98 -1.84 -0.34 11.06
N SER A 99 -2.74 -1.02 11.77
CA SER A 99 -3.40 -2.23 11.28
C SER A 99 -4.29 -1.94 10.06
N ILE A 100 -5.06 -0.86 10.08
CA ILE A 100 -5.90 -0.41 8.96
C ILE A 100 -5.02 -0.02 7.77
N GLY A 101 -3.96 0.74 8.00
CA GLY A 101 -3.01 1.11 6.95
C GLY A 101 -2.37 -0.11 6.30
N SER A 102 -1.88 -1.05 7.09
CA SER A 102 -1.24 -2.28 6.61
C SER A 102 -2.24 -3.21 5.89
N SER A 103 -3.51 -3.18 6.29
CA SER A 103 -4.52 -4.08 5.72
C SER A 103 -5.06 -3.61 4.37
N ILE A 104 -5.10 -2.31 4.06
CA ILE A 104 -5.80 -1.79 2.88
C ILE A 104 -4.83 -1.15 1.88
N CYS A 105 -4.54 0.15 2.05
CA CYS A 105 -3.78 0.91 1.04
C CYS A 105 -2.72 1.85 1.66
N GLY A 106 -2.17 1.49 2.80
CA GLY A 106 -1.09 2.24 3.43
C GLY A 106 -1.54 3.58 3.98
N ALA A 107 -0.80 4.62 3.64
CA ALA A 107 -0.99 5.97 4.16
C ALA A 107 -2.41 6.52 3.91
N ALA A 108 -3.02 6.22 2.76
CA ALA A 108 -4.36 6.70 2.44
C ALA A 108 -5.42 6.12 3.39
N ALA A 109 -5.28 4.84 3.77
CA ALA A 109 -6.20 4.20 4.72
C ALA A 109 -6.02 4.75 6.14
N VAL A 110 -4.78 5.02 6.56
CA VAL A 110 -4.51 5.68 7.86
C VAL A 110 -5.17 7.05 7.92
N LEU A 111 -4.93 7.89 6.91
CA LEU A 111 -5.47 9.26 6.87
C LEU A 111 -7.01 9.27 6.73
N GLY A 112 -7.58 8.28 6.05
CA GLY A 112 -9.04 8.11 5.98
C GLY A 112 -9.65 7.64 7.31
N ALA A 113 -8.94 6.81 8.07
CA ALA A 113 -9.39 6.29 9.36
C ALA A 113 -9.15 7.26 10.54
N GLU A 114 -8.16 8.15 10.45
CA GLU A 114 -7.82 9.10 11.51
C GLU A 114 -9.03 9.89 12.03
N PRO A 115 -9.86 10.54 11.18
CA PRO A 115 -11.02 11.30 11.65
C PRO A 115 -12.12 10.40 12.21
N VAL A 116 -12.25 9.15 11.74
CA VAL A 116 -13.23 8.18 12.23
C VAL A 116 -12.84 7.67 13.61
N VAL A 117 -11.56 7.36 13.81
CA VAL A 117 -10.99 6.93 15.10
C VAL A 117 -10.85 8.11 16.06
N LYS A 118 -10.90 9.35 15.55
CA LYS A 118 -10.67 10.60 16.30
C LYS A 118 -9.32 10.60 17.03
N SER A 119 -8.29 10.07 16.38
CA SER A 119 -6.97 9.96 16.95
C SER A 119 -6.21 11.29 16.90
N LYS A 120 -5.15 11.39 17.69
CA LYS A 120 -4.25 12.56 17.63
C LYS A 120 -3.38 12.49 16.36
N PRO A 121 -3.11 13.64 15.67
CA PRO A 121 -2.37 13.65 14.40
C PRO A 121 -0.99 12.97 14.44
N TYR A 122 -0.28 13.03 15.57
CA TYR A 122 1.03 12.38 15.70
C TYR A 122 0.94 10.86 15.65
N LYS A 123 -0.17 10.25 16.11
CA LYS A 123 -0.40 8.80 16.04
C LYS A 123 -0.62 8.35 14.60
N ALA A 124 -1.38 9.13 13.82
CA ALA A 124 -1.53 8.92 12.40
C ALA A 124 -0.18 9.05 11.67
N ALA A 125 0.63 10.04 12.02
CA ALA A 125 1.97 10.21 11.45
C ALA A 125 2.88 9.00 11.72
N VAL A 126 2.86 8.43 12.93
CA VAL A 126 3.59 7.20 13.26
C VAL A 126 3.09 6.02 12.42
N ALA A 127 1.77 5.83 12.33
CA ALA A 127 1.18 4.76 11.52
C ALA A 127 1.53 4.89 10.04
N VAL A 128 1.44 6.10 9.45
CA VAL A 128 1.85 6.39 8.08
C VAL A 128 3.33 6.07 7.87
N SER A 129 4.20 6.52 8.76
CA SER A 129 5.65 6.24 8.65
C SER A 129 5.94 4.75 8.66
N THR A 130 5.26 3.99 9.52
CA THR A 130 5.41 2.53 9.61
C THR A 130 5.02 1.85 8.30
N VAL A 131 3.83 2.13 7.76
CA VAL A 131 3.36 1.47 6.53
C VAL A 131 4.19 1.87 5.31
N VAL A 132 4.69 3.10 5.25
CA VAL A 132 5.57 3.57 4.17
C VAL A 132 6.93 2.87 4.23
N ILE A 133 7.56 2.79 5.39
CA ILE A 133 8.86 2.13 5.56
C ILE A 133 8.76 0.65 5.16
N PHE A 134 7.84 -0.09 5.76
CA PHE A 134 7.70 -1.52 5.47
C PHE A 134 7.20 -1.79 4.05
N GLY A 135 6.32 -0.94 3.51
CA GLY A 135 5.88 -1.01 2.12
C GLY A 135 7.04 -0.81 1.15
N THR A 136 7.89 0.18 1.39
CA THR A 136 9.08 0.45 0.57
C THR A 136 10.08 -0.71 0.65
N LEU A 137 10.37 -1.22 1.85
CA LEU A 137 11.25 -2.39 2.02
C LEU A 137 10.71 -3.60 1.26
N SER A 138 9.41 -3.89 1.39
CA SER A 138 8.77 -5.03 0.72
C SER A 138 8.77 -4.88 -0.80
N MET A 139 8.64 -3.65 -1.32
CA MET A 139 8.72 -3.38 -2.77
C MET A 139 10.05 -3.84 -3.39
N PHE A 140 11.16 -3.74 -2.66
CA PHE A 140 12.47 -4.25 -3.11
C PHE A 140 12.65 -5.73 -2.77
N LEU A 141 12.16 -6.15 -1.62
CA LEU A 141 12.33 -7.52 -1.11
C LEU A 141 11.62 -8.55 -2.00
N TYR A 142 10.39 -8.29 -2.45
CA TYR A 142 9.62 -9.27 -3.22
C TYR A 142 10.24 -9.60 -4.57
N PRO A 143 10.68 -8.63 -5.39
CA PRO A 143 11.43 -8.93 -6.60
C PRO A 143 12.75 -9.66 -6.34
N ALA A 144 13.44 -9.36 -5.22
CA ALA A 144 14.67 -10.04 -4.84
C ALA A 144 14.40 -11.52 -4.50
N LEU A 145 13.38 -11.81 -3.68
CA LEU A 145 12.98 -13.17 -3.30
C LEU A 145 12.51 -13.99 -4.52
N HIS A 146 11.74 -13.36 -5.42
CA HIS A 146 11.28 -13.99 -6.65
C HIS A 146 12.46 -14.36 -7.57
N ARG A 147 13.41 -13.45 -7.76
CA ARG A 147 14.63 -13.72 -8.56
C ARG A 147 15.54 -14.78 -7.93
N ALA A 148 15.57 -14.84 -6.61
CA ALA A 148 16.35 -15.85 -5.88
C ALA A 148 15.70 -17.25 -5.91
N GLY A 149 14.47 -17.39 -6.45
CA GLY A 149 13.76 -18.65 -6.50
C GLY A 149 13.30 -19.16 -5.12
N ILE A 150 13.24 -18.28 -4.11
CA ILE A 150 12.80 -18.63 -2.74
C ILE A 150 11.28 -18.77 -2.69
N LEU A 151 10.57 -17.95 -3.48
CA LEU A 151 9.13 -18.02 -3.63
C LEU A 151 8.81 -18.80 -4.91
N ASP A 152 8.51 -20.08 -4.77
CA ASP A 152 8.10 -20.96 -5.87
C ASP A 152 6.59 -20.81 -6.13
N LEU A 153 6.24 -19.63 -6.64
CA LEU A 153 4.86 -19.27 -6.98
C LEU A 153 4.71 -19.08 -8.48
N THR A 154 3.57 -19.51 -9.01
CA THR A 154 3.23 -19.16 -10.39
C THR A 154 3.12 -17.65 -10.57
N PRO A 155 3.27 -17.11 -11.79
CA PRO A 155 3.15 -15.66 -12.01
C PRO A 155 1.83 -15.07 -11.49
N GLU A 156 0.74 -15.78 -11.63
CA GLU A 156 -0.57 -15.39 -11.11
C GLU A 156 -0.59 -15.35 -9.57
N GLN A 157 -0.11 -16.43 -8.93
CA GLN A 157 0.00 -16.49 -7.46
C GLN A 157 0.93 -15.43 -6.90
N MET A 158 2.05 -15.15 -7.58
CA MET A 158 2.96 -14.09 -7.19
C MET A 158 2.32 -12.71 -7.34
N GLY A 159 1.49 -12.52 -8.37
CA GLY A 159 0.67 -11.32 -8.54
C GLY A 159 -0.34 -11.15 -7.41
N LEU A 160 -1.13 -12.19 -7.11
CA LEU A 160 -2.08 -12.20 -5.99
C LEU A 160 -1.38 -11.89 -4.66
N PHE A 161 -0.25 -12.56 -4.39
CA PHE A 161 0.55 -12.34 -3.18
C PHE A 161 1.03 -10.88 -3.09
N THR A 162 1.60 -10.36 -4.17
CA THR A 162 2.15 -8.99 -4.21
C THR A 162 1.05 -7.94 -4.02
N GLY A 163 -0.08 -8.07 -4.72
CA GLY A 163 -1.23 -7.17 -4.59
C GLY A 163 -1.88 -7.23 -3.22
N ALA A 164 -1.98 -8.44 -2.65
CA ALA A 164 -2.61 -8.69 -1.37
C ALA A 164 -1.76 -8.30 -0.16
N THR A 165 -0.46 -8.14 -0.28
CA THR A 165 0.41 -7.92 0.90
C THR A 165 1.17 -6.59 0.88
N LEU A 166 1.48 -6.01 -0.29
CA LEU A 166 2.09 -4.68 -0.35
C LEU A 166 1.11 -3.59 0.09
N HIS A 167 1.63 -2.57 0.76
CA HIS A 167 0.80 -1.55 1.41
C HIS A 167 0.19 -0.56 0.41
N GLU A 168 0.97 -0.01 -0.51
CA GLU A 168 0.52 1.06 -1.42
C GLU A 168 0.47 0.62 -2.88
N VAL A 169 -0.41 1.25 -3.67
CA VAL A 169 -0.52 1.01 -5.11
C VAL A 169 0.81 1.24 -5.83
N ALA A 170 1.53 2.31 -5.47
CA ALA A 170 2.84 2.63 -6.06
C ALA A 170 3.87 1.51 -5.81
N HIS A 171 3.88 0.93 -4.60
CA HIS A 171 4.76 -0.18 -4.26
C HIS A 171 4.40 -1.44 -5.06
N VAL A 172 3.10 -1.73 -5.25
CA VAL A 172 2.63 -2.86 -6.06
C VAL A 172 3.05 -2.71 -7.51
N VAL A 173 2.84 -1.53 -8.09
CA VAL A 173 3.26 -1.24 -9.48
C VAL A 173 4.78 -1.36 -9.62
N GLY A 174 5.53 -0.83 -8.66
CA GLY A 174 7.00 -0.90 -8.64
C GLY A 174 7.51 -2.34 -8.59
N ALA A 175 7.04 -3.13 -7.61
CA ALA A 175 7.43 -4.51 -7.43
C ALA A 175 6.95 -5.39 -8.60
N GLY A 176 5.68 -5.26 -9.01
CA GLY A 176 5.10 -6.02 -10.10
C GLY A 176 5.86 -5.84 -11.41
N ASN A 177 6.10 -4.60 -11.82
CA ASN A 177 6.87 -4.31 -13.03
C ASN A 177 8.31 -4.82 -12.97
N ALA A 178 8.93 -4.86 -11.79
CA ALA A 178 10.27 -5.42 -11.61
C ALA A 178 10.31 -6.94 -11.78
N MET A 179 9.18 -7.63 -11.59
CA MET A 179 9.05 -9.09 -11.73
C MET A 179 8.49 -9.51 -13.10
N GLY A 180 7.85 -8.59 -13.81
CA GLY A 180 7.32 -8.80 -15.16
C GLY A 180 5.81 -8.57 -15.27
N GLN A 181 5.34 -8.37 -16.51
CA GLN A 181 3.95 -7.99 -16.79
C GLN A 181 2.94 -9.05 -16.31
N ALA A 182 3.26 -10.33 -16.47
CA ALA A 182 2.40 -11.43 -16.03
C ALA A 182 2.13 -11.44 -14.51
N ILE A 183 3.00 -10.82 -13.72
CA ILE A 183 2.85 -10.66 -12.27
C ILE A 183 2.24 -9.28 -11.94
N SER A 184 2.62 -8.26 -12.70
CA SER A 184 2.19 -6.89 -12.46
C SER A 184 0.68 -6.70 -12.62
N ASP A 185 0.10 -7.24 -13.69
CA ASP A 185 -1.32 -7.05 -14.00
C ASP A 185 -2.24 -7.64 -12.92
N PRO A 186 -2.14 -8.92 -12.53
CA PRO A 186 -2.95 -9.45 -11.42
C PRO A 186 -2.66 -8.75 -10.09
N ALA A 187 -1.41 -8.36 -9.80
CA ALA A 187 -1.08 -7.66 -8.57
C ALA A 187 -1.83 -6.32 -8.46
N ILE A 188 -1.90 -5.57 -9.54
CA ILE A 188 -2.58 -4.27 -9.55
C ILE A 188 -4.10 -4.46 -9.45
N ILE A 189 -4.68 -5.46 -10.13
CA ILE A 189 -6.12 -5.75 -10.04
C ILE A 189 -6.51 -6.03 -8.58
N VAL A 190 -5.80 -6.95 -7.92
CA VAL A 190 -6.02 -7.28 -6.50
C VAL A 190 -5.92 -6.02 -5.64
N LYS A 191 -4.88 -5.20 -5.86
CA LYS A 191 -4.69 -3.98 -5.08
C LYS A 191 -5.82 -2.97 -5.29
N MET A 192 -6.36 -2.85 -6.50
CA MET A 192 -7.49 -1.96 -6.77
C MET A 192 -8.77 -2.43 -6.07
N ILE A 193 -9.05 -3.75 -6.07
CA ILE A 193 -10.17 -4.35 -5.33
C ILE A 193 -10.02 -4.04 -3.83
N ARG A 194 -8.81 -4.20 -3.28
CA ARG A 194 -8.53 -3.91 -1.87
C ARG A 194 -8.75 -2.43 -1.52
N VAL A 195 -8.34 -1.51 -2.38
CA VAL A 195 -8.58 -0.06 -2.16
C VAL A 195 -10.07 0.25 -2.05
N MET A 196 -10.91 -0.43 -2.83
CA MET A 196 -12.38 -0.28 -2.73
C MET A 196 -12.94 -0.72 -1.38
N MET A 197 -12.27 -1.65 -0.68
CA MET A 197 -12.67 -2.09 0.66
C MET A 197 -12.48 -1.02 1.74
N LEU A 198 -11.78 0.08 1.45
CA LEU A 198 -11.63 1.18 2.41
C LEU A 198 -12.99 1.74 2.83
N ALA A 199 -13.90 1.97 1.89
CA ALA A 199 -15.19 2.55 2.19
C ALA A 199 -16.03 1.69 3.18
N PRO A 200 -16.26 0.38 2.93
CA PRO A 200 -16.99 -0.46 3.88
C PRO A 200 -16.26 -0.59 5.23
N VAL A 201 -14.94 -0.64 5.26
CA VAL A 201 -14.19 -0.70 6.52
C VAL A 201 -14.37 0.58 7.33
N LEU A 202 -14.34 1.76 6.72
CA LEU A 202 -14.60 3.03 7.41
C LEU A 202 -16.03 3.12 7.94
N VAL A 203 -17.02 2.60 7.19
CA VAL A 203 -18.40 2.52 7.66
C VAL A 203 -18.49 1.62 8.90
N VAL A 204 -17.91 0.42 8.86
CA VAL A 204 -17.88 -0.49 10.02
C VAL A 204 -17.23 0.18 11.22
N LEU A 205 -16.10 0.84 11.02
CA LEU A 205 -15.38 1.57 12.10
C LEU A 205 -16.21 2.71 12.68
N SER A 206 -17.04 3.38 11.88
CA SER A 206 -17.91 4.46 12.36
C SER A 206 -19.08 3.97 13.21
N ILE A 207 -19.53 2.72 12.96
CA ILE A 207 -20.66 2.09 13.68
C ILE A 207 -20.19 1.42 14.97
N VAL A 208 -19.00 0.82 14.96
CA VAL A 208 -18.41 0.20 16.15
C VAL A 208 -18.01 1.32 17.12
N PRO A 209 -18.66 1.46 18.27
CA PRO A 209 -18.27 2.47 19.24
C PRO A 209 -16.84 2.19 19.67
N VAL A 210 -15.92 2.98 19.15
CA VAL A 210 -14.56 3.07 19.70
C VAL A 210 -14.73 3.69 21.06
N SER A 211 -14.87 2.84 22.09
CA SER A 211 -15.16 3.25 23.46
C SER A 211 -14.13 4.29 23.90
N TYR A 212 -14.57 5.55 23.98
CA TYR A 212 -13.77 6.64 24.52
C TYR A 212 -13.60 6.40 26.02
N THR A 213 -12.57 5.68 26.41
CA THR A 213 -12.07 5.79 27.79
C THR A 213 -11.03 6.91 27.78
N HIS A 214 -11.48 8.03 28.30
CA HIS A 214 -10.60 9.14 28.71
C HIS A 214 -9.57 8.68 29.73
#